data_a093b484dcc40ba3180efde9102a1503
#
_entry.id   a093b484dcc40ba3180efde9102a1503
#
_cell.length_a   1.000
_cell.length_b   1.000
_cell.length_c   1.000
_cell.angle_alpha   90.00
_cell.angle_beta   90.00
_cell.angle_gamma   90.00
#
_symmetry.space_group_name_H-M   'P 1'
#
loop_
_entity.id
_entity.type
_entity.pdbx_description
1 polymer ?
#
loop_
_entity_poly.entity_id
_entity_poly.type
_entity_poly.pdbx_seq_one_letter_code
_entity_poly.pdbx_strand_id
1 'polypeptide(L)'
;MSRPRSVFTCSACEAQFSRWLGRCSQCGAFASISETTPTPAVGLRASAAGSSPRRPALRVREVDDTGPARRLSTGLAEFDRVLGGGLVPGQVLLLFGEPGAGKSTLLLTAAHNVAESTHRPVLYLSGEESTQQLAVRARRIGATSEHLYLADSNDLAEVIGHIESLGDALALAIVDSVQSIASAQVDGRAGGVAQVMEVANTLTRLAKQRSTPLCLVGQVTKESTVAGPRALEHVCDTSLSIEGDRQTSLRLVRTVKNRFGPADEIACFEQTDVGMVEVPDPSGLFRDFRAEPIPGTCITVTVAGRRPLLVEMQALVSPTNAPNPRRGVSGLDSARVAMLIAVTERIARVTLSDKDVYAATVGGMRSNDPGSDLAVCLAIASAVTGIALPTDVAAIGEVSLSGDIRRVIMVDQRVAEAARLGHERILVPAGTGQSVSTRAARDRLIEVATIQQAFHMLRGFQSGTSQ
;
A
#
# COMPACT_ATOMS: atom_id res chain seq x y z
N MET A 1 42.79 -12.83 5.87
CA MET A 1 42.27 -13.02 7.24
C MET A 1 42.32 -14.51 7.57
N SER A 2 43.02 -14.94 8.63
CA SER A 2 43.22 -16.35 8.99
C SER A 2 41.92 -16.94 9.54
N ARG A 3 41.53 -18.12 9.04
CA ARG A 3 40.39 -18.90 9.59
C ARG A 3 40.59 -19.09 11.10
N PRO A 4 39.52 -19.00 11.93
CA PRO A 4 39.59 -19.33 13.33
C PRO A 4 40.03 -20.78 13.48
N ARG A 5 41.09 -21.02 14.25
CA ARG A 5 41.59 -22.38 14.53
C ARG A 5 40.65 -23.05 15.51
N SER A 6 40.00 -24.14 15.10
CA SER A 6 39.21 -24.99 15.99
C SER A 6 40.11 -25.49 17.13
N VAL A 7 39.59 -25.40 18.36
CA VAL A 7 40.28 -25.95 19.56
C VAL A 7 39.46 -27.16 20.03
N PHE A 8 40.16 -28.24 20.32
CA PHE A 8 39.57 -29.48 20.79
C PHE A 8 39.81 -29.61 22.31
N THR A 9 38.76 -29.76 23.07
CA THR A 9 38.82 -29.80 24.57
C THR A 9 38.38 -31.16 25.08
N CYS A 10 39.15 -31.70 26.04
CA CYS A 10 38.79 -32.94 26.71
C CYS A 10 37.73 -32.69 27.78
N SER A 11 36.59 -33.40 27.73
CA SER A 11 35.51 -33.28 28.72
C SER A 11 35.82 -33.83 30.10
N ALA A 12 36.93 -34.62 30.24
CA ALA A 12 37.33 -35.24 31.49
C ALA A 12 38.37 -34.43 32.29
N CYS A 13 39.23 -33.64 31.60
CA CYS A 13 40.33 -32.90 32.24
C CYS A 13 40.55 -31.48 31.69
N GLU A 14 39.66 -31.03 30.81
CA GLU A 14 39.69 -29.70 30.17
C GLU A 14 40.95 -29.34 29.39
N ALA A 15 41.82 -30.32 29.16
CA ALA A 15 43.04 -30.13 28.35
C ALA A 15 42.67 -29.77 26.91
N GLN A 16 43.34 -28.75 26.32
CA GLN A 16 43.08 -28.24 24.98
C GLN A 16 44.11 -28.75 24.00
N PHE A 17 43.65 -29.10 22.80
CA PHE A 17 44.47 -29.63 21.71
C PHE A 17 44.18 -28.87 20.40
N SER A 18 45.17 -28.75 19.54
CA SER A 18 45.05 -28.12 18.22
C SER A 18 44.45 -29.03 17.15
N ARG A 19 44.21 -30.29 17.48
CA ARG A 19 43.61 -31.32 16.60
C ARG A 19 42.82 -32.32 17.42
N TRP A 20 41.86 -32.98 16.80
CA TRP A 20 41.12 -34.09 17.42
C TRP A 20 42.03 -35.30 17.70
N LEU A 21 41.91 -35.86 18.88
CA LEU A 21 42.59 -37.08 19.31
C LEU A 21 41.55 -38.07 19.83
N GLY A 22 41.59 -39.33 19.44
CA GLY A 22 40.70 -40.38 19.92
C GLY A 22 40.85 -40.72 21.41
N ARG A 23 42.00 -40.35 22.01
CA ARG A 23 42.32 -40.53 23.44
C ARG A 23 43.05 -39.26 23.96
N CYS A 24 42.61 -38.79 25.10
CA CYS A 24 43.28 -37.67 25.71
C CYS A 24 44.69 -38.05 26.17
N SER A 25 45.71 -37.31 25.69
CA SER A 25 47.10 -37.56 26.06
C SER A 25 47.45 -37.16 27.47
N GLN A 26 46.62 -36.35 28.17
CA GLN A 26 46.86 -35.94 29.54
C GLN A 26 46.19 -36.87 30.56
N CYS A 27 44.90 -37.21 30.42
CA CYS A 27 44.20 -38.02 31.37
C CYS A 27 43.88 -39.45 30.90
N GLY A 28 44.22 -39.79 29.67
CA GLY A 28 44.02 -41.14 29.10
C GLY A 28 42.56 -41.49 28.76
N ALA A 29 41.61 -40.62 28.94
CA ALA A 29 40.21 -40.89 28.64
C ALA A 29 39.96 -41.06 27.12
N PHE A 30 39.20 -42.10 26.75
CA PHE A 30 38.81 -42.37 25.36
C PHE A 30 37.55 -41.57 25.00
N ALA A 31 37.44 -41.16 23.74
CA ALA A 31 36.27 -40.45 23.18
C ALA A 31 35.82 -39.21 23.96
N SER A 32 36.74 -38.58 24.72
CA SER A 32 36.45 -37.46 25.59
C SER A 32 36.85 -36.07 24.96
N ILE A 33 37.35 -36.07 23.75
CA ILE A 33 37.76 -34.86 23.06
C ILE A 33 36.73 -34.44 22.06
N SER A 34 36.09 -33.26 22.27
CA SER A 34 35.13 -32.62 21.38
C SER A 34 35.65 -31.33 20.82
N GLU A 35 35.25 -31.03 19.60
CA GLU A 35 35.56 -29.76 18.97
C GLU A 35 34.80 -28.65 19.70
N THR A 36 35.50 -27.72 20.30
CA THR A 36 34.96 -26.54 20.92
C THR A 36 35.27 -25.39 19.98
N THR A 37 34.26 -24.92 19.26
CA THR A 37 34.38 -23.64 18.58
C THR A 37 34.53 -22.60 19.69
N PRO A 38 35.62 -21.79 19.71
CA PRO A 38 35.63 -20.69 20.67
C PRO A 38 34.46 -19.79 20.31
N THR A 39 33.40 -19.88 21.08
CA THR A 39 32.41 -18.82 21.12
C THR A 39 33.22 -17.57 21.41
N PRO A 40 33.21 -16.55 20.53
CA PRO A 40 33.81 -15.28 20.90
C PRO A 40 33.13 -14.94 22.21
N ALA A 41 33.90 -14.90 23.29
CA ALA A 41 33.45 -14.37 24.55
C ALA A 41 32.94 -12.98 24.20
N VAL A 42 31.62 -12.83 24.11
CA VAL A 42 30.97 -11.55 24.25
C VAL A 42 31.26 -11.17 25.70
N GLY A 43 32.52 -10.82 25.90
CA GLY A 43 32.91 -10.06 27.06
C GLY A 43 32.04 -8.84 26.97
N LEU A 44 31.06 -8.79 27.86
CA LEU A 44 30.55 -7.55 28.40
C LEU A 44 31.80 -6.82 28.95
N ARG A 45 32.58 -6.21 28.08
CA ARG A 45 33.48 -5.13 28.44
C ARG A 45 32.54 -3.96 28.78
N ALA A 46 32.04 -4.01 29.98
CA ALA A 46 31.63 -2.84 30.72
C ALA A 46 32.87 -1.93 30.85
N SER A 47 33.10 -1.18 29.81
CA SER A 47 33.80 0.10 29.79
C SER A 47 33.67 0.66 28.38
N ALA A 48 32.43 0.87 27.94
CA ALA A 48 32.19 1.99 27.11
C ALA A 48 32.36 3.22 28.00
N ALA A 49 33.58 3.65 28.27
CA ALA A 49 33.84 5.06 28.54
C ALA A 49 33.12 5.76 27.38
N GLY A 50 32.05 6.52 27.70
CA GLY A 50 31.21 7.12 26.69
C GLY A 50 32.09 7.89 25.74
N SER A 51 32.13 7.47 24.47
CA SER A 51 32.76 8.28 23.44
C SER A 51 31.96 9.58 23.36
N SER A 52 32.65 10.71 23.34
CA SER A 52 32.00 12.00 23.16
C SER A 52 31.07 11.91 21.93
N PRO A 53 29.79 12.27 22.08
CA PRO A 53 28.85 12.15 20.99
C PRO A 53 29.33 13.03 19.83
N ARG A 54 29.27 12.50 18.61
CA ARG A 54 29.63 13.26 17.39
C ARG A 54 28.78 14.51 17.19
N ARG A 55 27.58 14.53 17.74
CA ARG A 55 26.68 15.67 17.82
C ARG A 55 26.11 15.77 19.23
N PRO A 56 26.14 16.95 19.87
CA PRO A 56 25.54 17.15 21.18
C PRO A 56 24.02 16.96 21.11
N ALA A 57 23.41 16.57 22.21
CA ALA A 57 21.95 16.61 22.34
C ALA A 57 21.50 18.08 22.32
N LEU A 58 20.48 18.38 21.52
CA LEU A 58 19.86 19.69 21.41
C LEU A 58 18.50 19.70 22.08
N ARG A 59 18.09 20.87 22.62
CA ARG A 59 16.71 21.05 23.07
C ARG A 59 15.80 21.12 21.85
N VAL A 60 14.55 20.65 21.96
CA VAL A 60 13.57 20.64 20.84
C VAL A 60 13.44 22.00 20.18
N ARG A 61 13.43 23.09 20.97
CA ARG A 61 13.34 24.47 20.49
C ARG A 61 14.62 25.00 19.81
N GLU A 62 15.73 24.30 19.96
CA GLU A 62 17.03 24.64 19.36
C GLU A 62 17.28 23.84 18.06
N VAL A 63 16.40 22.86 17.79
CA VAL A 63 16.44 22.10 16.55
C VAL A 63 15.75 22.93 15.47
N ASP A 64 16.52 23.28 14.45
CA ASP A 64 15.96 23.92 13.27
C ASP A 64 15.08 22.93 12.51
N ASP A 65 13.77 23.14 12.55
CA ASP A 65 12.76 22.31 11.86
C ASP A 65 12.45 22.81 10.45
N THR A 66 13.07 23.92 10.01
CA THR A 66 12.88 24.45 8.67
C THR A 66 13.43 23.53 7.58
N GLY A 67 14.44 22.72 7.89
CA GLY A 67 14.98 21.71 6.98
C GLY A 67 13.97 20.61 6.63
N PRO A 68 13.36 19.91 7.62
CA PRO A 68 12.30 18.94 7.38
C PRO A 68 10.99 19.55 6.88
N ALA A 69 10.73 20.84 7.15
CA ALA A 69 9.59 21.56 6.62
C ALA A 69 9.72 21.85 5.11
N ARG A 70 10.92 21.86 4.57
CA ARG A 70 11.19 21.97 3.13
C ARG A 70 11.05 20.62 2.45
N ARG A 71 9.82 20.24 2.15
CA ARG A 71 9.57 19.04 1.37
C ARG A 71 9.94 19.23 -0.09
N LEU A 72 10.56 18.21 -0.68
CA LEU A 72 10.85 18.15 -2.09
C LEU A 72 9.63 17.58 -2.81
N SER A 73 8.96 18.39 -3.62
CA SER A 73 7.85 17.92 -4.45
C SER A 73 8.36 16.98 -5.53
N THR A 74 7.63 15.90 -5.77
CA THR A 74 7.91 14.96 -6.86
C THR A 74 7.33 15.43 -8.19
N GLY A 75 6.62 16.57 -8.19
CA GLY A 75 5.90 17.07 -9.36
C GLY A 75 4.66 16.26 -9.72
N LEU A 76 4.26 15.32 -8.85
CA LEU A 76 3.05 14.51 -8.93
C LEU A 76 2.22 14.78 -7.67
N ALA A 77 1.12 15.53 -7.80
CA ALA A 77 0.33 16.01 -6.67
C ALA A 77 -0.28 14.85 -5.85
N GLU A 78 -0.77 13.82 -6.51
CA GLU A 78 -1.31 12.63 -5.88
C GLU A 78 -0.21 11.80 -5.17
N PHE A 79 1.00 11.73 -5.76
CA PHE A 79 2.12 11.07 -5.13
C PHE A 79 2.65 11.86 -3.93
N ASP A 80 2.75 13.17 -4.05
CA ASP A 80 3.11 14.04 -2.93
C ASP A 80 2.10 13.94 -1.79
N ARG A 81 0.81 13.80 -2.09
CA ARG A 81 -0.24 13.64 -1.08
C ARG A 81 -0.04 12.38 -0.24
N VAL A 82 0.24 11.22 -0.83
CA VAL A 82 0.50 9.97 -0.09
C VAL A 82 1.83 9.99 0.65
N LEU A 83 2.78 10.84 0.23
CA LEU A 83 4.01 11.11 0.95
C LEU A 83 3.81 12.06 2.13
N GLY A 84 2.65 12.73 2.22
CA GLY A 84 2.33 13.73 3.23
C GLY A 84 2.82 15.13 2.84
N GLY A 85 2.93 15.41 1.54
CA GLY A 85 3.31 16.71 0.95
C GLY A 85 4.68 16.74 0.27
N GLY A 86 5.24 15.56 -0.08
CA GLY A 86 6.53 15.41 -0.76
C GLY A 86 7.61 14.75 0.09
N LEU A 87 8.79 14.59 -0.50
CA LEU A 87 9.94 13.93 0.12
C LEU A 87 10.63 14.83 1.15
N VAL A 88 11.03 14.26 2.28
CA VAL A 88 11.77 14.95 3.34
C VAL A 88 13.28 14.71 3.18
N PRO A 89 14.16 15.70 3.44
CA PRO A 89 15.60 15.50 3.40
C PRO A 89 16.06 14.31 4.26
N GLY A 90 16.84 13.39 3.68
CA GLY A 90 17.30 12.17 4.34
C GLY A 90 16.23 11.09 4.58
N GLN A 91 15.02 11.26 4.05
CA GLN A 91 13.97 10.25 4.09
C GLN A 91 14.35 9.03 3.26
N VAL A 92 14.05 7.85 3.78
CA VAL A 92 14.11 6.60 3.02
C VAL A 92 12.70 6.10 2.76
N LEU A 93 12.33 6.13 1.48
CA LEU A 93 11.06 5.63 0.96
C LEU A 93 11.25 4.23 0.38
N LEU A 94 10.40 3.29 0.75
CA LEU A 94 10.25 2.00 0.10
C LEU A 94 8.98 2.00 -0.75
N LEU A 95 9.11 1.82 -2.06
CA LEU A 95 7.98 1.55 -2.97
C LEU A 95 8.00 0.08 -3.36
N PHE A 96 6.96 -0.67 -3.02
CA PHE A 96 6.90 -2.09 -3.31
C PHE A 96 5.58 -2.50 -3.97
N GLY A 97 5.57 -3.64 -4.65
CA GLY A 97 4.40 -4.18 -5.33
C GLY A 97 4.76 -5.28 -6.31
N GLU A 98 3.75 -5.88 -6.95
CA GLU A 98 3.94 -6.95 -7.93
C GLU A 98 4.79 -6.49 -9.13
N PRO A 99 5.51 -7.41 -9.80
CA PRO A 99 6.14 -7.12 -11.08
C PRO A 99 5.12 -6.59 -12.10
N GLY A 100 5.49 -5.54 -12.84
CA GLY A 100 4.60 -4.91 -13.83
C GLY A 100 3.56 -3.93 -13.26
N ALA A 101 3.55 -3.68 -11.94
CA ALA A 101 2.63 -2.72 -11.32
C ALA A 101 2.93 -1.23 -11.65
N GLY A 102 4.03 -0.94 -12.35
CA GLY A 102 4.38 0.43 -12.75
C GLY A 102 5.34 1.17 -11.81
N LYS A 103 5.97 0.49 -10.83
CA LYS A 103 6.91 1.08 -9.86
C LYS A 103 7.99 1.94 -10.51
N SER A 104 8.74 1.32 -11.42
CA SER A 104 9.86 1.97 -12.11
C SER A 104 9.40 3.14 -12.98
N THR A 105 8.23 3.03 -13.63
CA THR A 105 7.64 4.11 -14.44
C THR A 105 7.28 5.29 -13.57
N LEU A 106 6.59 5.07 -12.45
CA LEU A 106 6.20 6.12 -11.51
C LEU A 106 7.44 6.87 -10.96
N LEU A 107 8.44 6.11 -10.50
CA LEU A 107 9.65 6.71 -9.93
C LEU A 107 10.52 7.41 -10.98
N LEU A 108 10.55 6.92 -12.20
CA LEU A 108 11.29 7.58 -13.29
C LEU A 108 10.62 8.90 -13.70
N THR A 109 9.28 8.95 -13.71
CA THR A 109 8.52 10.19 -13.90
C THR A 109 8.79 11.18 -12.76
N ALA A 110 8.73 10.73 -11.51
CA ALA A 110 9.04 11.56 -10.34
C ALA A 110 10.49 12.07 -10.37
N ALA A 111 11.46 11.22 -10.76
CA ALA A 111 12.87 11.59 -10.91
C ALA A 111 13.06 12.71 -11.93
N HIS A 112 12.40 12.59 -13.09
CA HIS A 112 12.43 13.63 -14.12
C HIS A 112 11.88 14.96 -13.60
N ASN A 113 10.70 14.93 -12.99
CA ASN A 113 10.05 16.15 -12.47
C ASN A 113 10.89 16.84 -11.38
N VAL A 114 11.51 16.05 -10.48
CA VAL A 114 12.43 16.58 -9.47
C VAL A 114 13.65 17.21 -10.12
N ALA A 115 14.24 16.55 -11.11
CA ALA A 115 15.40 17.06 -11.83
C ALA A 115 15.08 18.38 -12.54
N GLU A 116 13.94 18.47 -13.23
CA GLU A 116 13.49 19.69 -13.91
C GLU A 116 13.18 20.83 -12.93
N SER A 117 12.44 20.55 -11.86
CA SER A 117 12.01 21.59 -10.93
C SER A 117 13.13 22.14 -10.04
N THR A 118 14.14 21.32 -9.74
CA THR A 118 15.24 21.72 -8.84
C THR A 118 16.50 22.16 -9.58
N HIS A 119 16.66 21.80 -10.84
CA HIS A 119 17.91 21.93 -11.62
C HIS A 119 19.12 21.30 -10.89
N ARG A 120 18.87 20.23 -10.13
CA ARG A 120 19.87 19.49 -9.35
C ARG A 120 19.95 18.04 -9.84
N PRO A 121 21.11 17.40 -9.72
CA PRO A 121 21.27 15.99 -10.08
C PRO A 121 20.23 15.10 -9.36
N VAL A 122 19.62 14.21 -10.11
CA VAL A 122 18.81 13.09 -9.61
C VAL A 122 19.39 11.81 -10.16
N LEU A 123 19.67 10.84 -9.31
CA LEU A 123 20.23 9.55 -9.71
C LEU A 123 19.16 8.46 -9.73
N TYR A 124 18.98 7.83 -10.87
CA TYR A 124 18.22 6.58 -10.99
C TYR A 124 19.17 5.43 -11.29
N LEU A 125 19.31 4.52 -10.34
CA LEU A 125 20.19 3.37 -10.44
C LEU A 125 19.37 2.07 -10.50
N SER A 126 19.67 1.23 -11.50
CA SER A 126 19.05 -0.09 -11.64
C SER A 126 20.08 -1.19 -11.36
N GLY A 127 19.63 -2.21 -10.62
CA GLY A 127 20.36 -3.45 -10.47
C GLY A 127 19.89 -4.57 -11.41
N GLU A 128 18.91 -4.29 -12.27
CA GLU A 128 18.29 -5.30 -13.16
C GLU A 128 18.40 -4.93 -14.64
N GLU A 129 18.23 -3.65 -14.97
CA GLU A 129 18.24 -3.15 -16.34
C GLU A 129 19.51 -2.35 -16.61
N SER A 130 20.06 -2.50 -17.81
CA SER A 130 21.18 -1.69 -18.24
C SER A 130 20.80 -0.23 -18.43
N THR A 131 21.79 0.66 -18.36
CA THR A 131 21.61 2.11 -18.61
C THR A 131 20.95 2.38 -19.95
N GLN A 132 21.24 1.58 -21.00
CA GLN A 132 20.61 1.71 -22.31
C GLN A 132 19.12 1.37 -22.28
N GLN A 133 18.72 0.32 -21.57
CA GLN A 133 17.32 -0.07 -21.41
C GLN A 133 16.55 0.99 -20.62
N LEU A 134 17.15 1.51 -19.55
CA LEU A 134 16.59 2.62 -18.79
C LEU A 134 16.40 3.86 -19.66
N ALA A 135 17.39 4.22 -20.49
CA ALA A 135 17.32 5.38 -21.38
C ALA A 135 16.20 5.24 -22.42
N VAL A 136 15.98 4.04 -22.97
CA VAL A 136 14.86 3.78 -23.90
C VAL A 136 13.52 3.98 -23.18
N ARG A 137 13.38 3.46 -21.96
CA ARG A 137 12.19 3.64 -21.14
C ARG A 137 11.96 5.11 -20.79
N ALA A 138 13.00 5.82 -20.34
CA ALA A 138 12.95 7.23 -20.01
C ALA A 138 12.46 8.08 -21.19
N ARG A 139 13.01 7.86 -22.38
CA ARG A 139 12.59 8.57 -23.61
C ARG A 139 11.13 8.30 -23.96
N ARG A 140 10.66 7.03 -23.81
CA ARG A 140 9.27 6.66 -24.08
C ARG A 140 8.27 7.44 -23.23
N ILE A 141 8.60 7.71 -21.97
CA ILE A 141 7.74 8.43 -21.03
C ILE A 141 8.07 9.93 -20.94
N GLY A 142 8.97 10.44 -21.80
CA GLY A 142 9.37 11.85 -21.78
C GLY A 142 10.29 12.26 -20.62
N ALA A 143 10.85 11.31 -19.87
CA ALA A 143 11.75 11.59 -18.76
C ALA A 143 13.19 11.84 -19.26
N THR A 144 13.45 13.02 -19.81
CA THR A 144 14.69 13.36 -20.55
C THR A 144 15.43 14.57 -20.00
N SER A 145 15.25 14.88 -18.69
CA SER A 145 15.95 15.99 -18.03
C SER A 145 17.49 15.85 -18.13
N GLU A 146 18.18 16.94 -18.39
CA GLU A 146 19.65 17.00 -18.39
C GLU A 146 20.28 16.77 -17.01
N HIS A 147 19.45 16.92 -15.94
CA HIS A 147 19.86 16.67 -14.56
C HIS A 147 19.48 15.26 -14.07
N LEU A 148 18.90 14.40 -14.92
CA LEU A 148 18.59 13.01 -14.60
C LEU A 148 19.73 12.10 -15.03
N TYR A 149 20.41 11.50 -14.04
CA TYR A 149 21.52 10.59 -14.22
C TYR A 149 21.04 9.14 -14.11
N LEU A 150 21.43 8.30 -15.07
CA LEU A 150 21.11 6.88 -15.08
C LEU A 150 22.40 6.08 -14.82
N ALA A 151 22.31 5.08 -13.96
CA ALA A 151 23.41 4.13 -13.71
C ALA A 151 22.87 2.70 -13.60
N ASP A 152 23.74 1.72 -13.83
CA ASP A 152 23.46 0.31 -13.61
C ASP A 152 24.59 -0.32 -12.80
N SER A 153 24.23 -0.97 -11.71
CA SER A 153 25.14 -1.78 -10.91
C SER A 153 24.37 -2.70 -9.96
N ASN A 154 24.91 -3.87 -9.73
CA ASN A 154 24.43 -4.83 -8.73
C ASN A 154 25.39 -4.94 -7.52
N ASP A 155 26.41 -4.10 -7.42
CA ASP A 155 27.36 -4.03 -6.31
C ASP A 155 27.08 -2.81 -5.42
N LEU A 156 26.85 -3.04 -4.13
CA LEU A 156 26.59 -1.98 -3.15
C LEU A 156 27.72 -0.94 -3.09
N ALA A 157 28.97 -1.33 -3.25
CA ALA A 157 30.09 -0.39 -3.22
C ALA A 157 30.05 0.57 -4.42
N GLU A 158 29.70 0.09 -5.61
CA GLU A 158 29.52 0.94 -6.79
C GLU A 158 28.29 1.85 -6.64
N VAL A 159 27.17 1.34 -6.10
CA VAL A 159 25.98 2.16 -5.80
C VAL A 159 26.33 3.32 -4.89
N ILE A 160 27.11 3.08 -3.82
CA ILE A 160 27.58 4.12 -2.92
C ILE A 160 28.50 5.10 -3.69
N GLY A 161 29.41 4.59 -4.51
CA GLY A 161 30.31 5.40 -5.33
C GLY A 161 29.57 6.36 -6.26
N HIS A 162 28.49 5.91 -6.92
CA HIS A 162 27.64 6.77 -7.75
C HIS A 162 26.94 7.87 -6.94
N ILE A 163 26.39 7.54 -5.76
CA ILE A 163 25.76 8.53 -4.88
C ILE A 163 26.80 9.55 -4.38
N GLU A 164 27.98 9.09 -4.04
CA GLU A 164 29.05 9.93 -3.52
C GLU A 164 29.66 10.85 -4.59
N SER A 165 29.75 10.39 -5.81
CA SER A 165 30.30 11.18 -6.93
C SER A 165 29.44 12.42 -7.27
N LEU A 166 28.14 12.37 -7.02
CA LEU A 166 27.23 13.52 -7.20
C LEU A 166 27.18 14.45 -5.98
N GLY A 167 27.72 14.01 -4.84
CA GLY A 167 27.95 14.81 -3.65
C GLY A 167 26.67 15.42 -3.05
N ASP A 168 26.83 16.61 -2.42
CA ASP A 168 25.73 17.31 -1.76
C ASP A 168 24.77 18.00 -2.75
N ALA A 169 25.13 18.04 -4.03
CA ALA A 169 24.23 18.54 -5.07
C ALA A 169 23.09 17.58 -5.38
N LEU A 170 23.20 16.28 -5.03
CA LEU A 170 22.20 15.26 -5.30
C LEU A 170 20.86 15.59 -4.62
N ALA A 171 19.81 15.75 -5.41
CA ALA A 171 18.46 16.06 -4.91
C ALA A 171 17.70 14.81 -4.48
N LEU A 172 17.87 13.70 -5.19
CA LEU A 172 17.17 12.44 -4.98
C LEU A 172 18.00 11.28 -5.52
N ALA A 173 18.02 10.16 -4.81
CA ALA A 173 18.54 8.89 -5.30
C ALA A 173 17.43 7.84 -5.34
N ILE A 174 17.41 7.02 -6.41
CA ILE A 174 16.46 5.90 -6.59
C ILE A 174 17.29 4.64 -6.87
N VAL A 175 17.01 3.55 -6.16
CA VAL A 175 17.63 2.23 -6.35
C VAL A 175 16.56 1.19 -6.67
N ASP A 176 16.58 0.68 -7.91
CA ASP A 176 15.60 -0.25 -8.48
C ASP A 176 16.28 -1.52 -9.02
N SER A 177 16.20 -2.65 -8.34
CA SER A 177 15.57 -2.95 -7.06
C SER A 177 16.59 -3.26 -5.97
N VAL A 178 16.20 -3.09 -4.70
CA VAL A 178 17.07 -3.41 -3.56
C VAL A 178 17.46 -4.89 -3.51
N GLN A 179 16.62 -5.77 -4.08
CA GLN A 179 16.88 -7.21 -4.12
C GLN A 179 17.96 -7.62 -5.12
N SER A 180 18.22 -6.80 -6.14
CA SER A 180 19.24 -7.10 -7.16
C SER A 180 20.65 -6.66 -6.75
N ILE A 181 20.77 -5.87 -5.68
CA ILE A 181 22.06 -5.38 -5.18
C ILE A 181 22.64 -6.38 -4.18
N ALA A 182 23.96 -6.58 -4.26
CA ALA A 182 24.70 -7.42 -3.33
C ALA A 182 25.82 -6.64 -2.64
N SER A 183 26.11 -7.02 -1.39
CA SER A 183 27.26 -6.54 -0.63
C SER A 183 28.30 -7.63 -0.49
N ALA A 184 29.55 -7.33 -0.79
CA ALA A 184 30.68 -8.23 -0.54
C ALA A 184 30.97 -8.47 0.95
N GLN A 185 30.35 -7.70 1.85
CA GLN A 185 30.57 -7.79 3.29
C GLN A 185 29.71 -8.86 3.97
N VAL A 186 28.68 -9.37 3.27
CA VAL A 186 27.73 -10.37 3.80
C VAL A 186 27.67 -11.56 2.87
N ASP A 187 27.78 -12.76 3.43
CA ASP A 187 27.63 -14.00 2.66
C ASP A 187 26.17 -14.19 2.21
N GLY A 188 25.98 -14.79 1.03
CA GLY A 188 24.68 -15.13 0.50
C GLY A 188 24.46 -14.60 -0.92
N ARG A 189 23.31 -15.00 -1.51
CA ARG A 189 22.92 -14.53 -2.84
C ARG A 189 22.22 -13.18 -2.75
N ALA A 190 22.34 -12.37 -3.79
CA ALA A 190 21.50 -11.18 -3.96
C ALA A 190 20.01 -11.56 -3.76
N GLY A 191 19.23 -10.68 -3.14
CA GLY A 191 17.82 -10.93 -2.81
C GLY A 191 17.60 -11.76 -1.52
N GLY A 192 18.63 -12.39 -0.95
CA GLY A 192 18.53 -13.05 0.36
C GLY A 192 18.32 -12.03 1.49
N VAL A 193 17.64 -12.45 2.57
CA VAL A 193 17.26 -11.55 3.68
C VAL A 193 18.45 -10.78 4.24
N ALA A 194 19.57 -11.45 4.50
CA ALA A 194 20.79 -10.83 5.03
C ALA A 194 21.37 -9.78 4.09
N GLN A 195 21.45 -10.08 2.79
CA GLN A 195 21.94 -9.18 1.76
C GLN A 195 21.04 -7.94 1.63
N VAL A 196 19.73 -8.14 1.50
CA VAL A 196 18.75 -7.04 1.36
C VAL A 196 18.77 -6.12 2.59
N MET A 197 18.89 -6.69 3.79
CA MET A 197 18.98 -5.92 5.03
C MET A 197 20.29 -5.12 5.12
N GLU A 198 21.41 -5.69 4.73
CA GLU A 198 22.70 -4.98 4.69
C GLU A 198 22.66 -3.80 3.70
N VAL A 199 22.17 -4.04 2.47
CA VAL A 199 21.99 -3.01 1.45
C VAL A 199 21.10 -1.88 1.97
N ALA A 200 19.93 -2.22 2.48
CA ALA A 200 18.97 -1.22 2.97
C ALA A 200 19.50 -0.42 4.16
N ASN A 201 20.17 -1.07 5.14
CA ASN A 201 20.74 -0.39 6.30
C ASN A 201 21.88 0.55 5.90
N THR A 202 22.74 0.12 5.00
CA THR A 202 23.88 0.92 4.54
C THR A 202 23.41 2.13 3.74
N LEU A 203 22.47 1.95 2.80
CA LEU A 203 21.90 3.05 2.02
C LEU A 203 21.09 4.00 2.89
N THR A 204 20.34 3.49 3.90
CA THR A 204 19.62 4.33 4.87
C THR A 204 20.58 5.23 5.66
N ARG A 205 21.70 4.68 6.10
CA ARG A 205 22.73 5.44 6.82
C ARG A 205 23.31 6.54 5.94
N LEU A 206 23.61 6.23 4.69
CA LEU A 206 24.14 7.18 3.71
C LEU A 206 23.13 8.32 3.44
N ALA A 207 21.85 7.99 3.20
CA ALA A 207 20.78 8.96 2.97
C ALA A 207 20.66 9.95 4.14
N LYS A 208 20.67 9.44 5.38
CA LYS A 208 20.57 10.26 6.60
C LYS A 208 21.80 11.13 6.85
N GLN A 209 23.00 10.61 6.55
CA GLN A 209 24.25 11.37 6.69
C GLN A 209 24.33 12.55 5.72
N ARG A 210 23.85 12.36 4.49
CA ARG A 210 23.87 13.37 3.43
C ARG A 210 22.59 14.22 3.36
N SER A 211 21.57 13.91 4.18
CA SER A 211 20.26 14.55 4.10
C SER A 211 19.64 14.49 2.69
N THR A 212 19.98 13.45 1.91
CA THR A 212 19.46 13.22 0.57
C THR A 212 18.31 12.20 0.63
N PRO A 213 17.11 12.52 0.11
CA PRO A 213 16.03 11.54 -0.02
C PRO A 213 16.46 10.33 -0.86
N LEU A 214 16.08 9.13 -0.42
CA LEU A 214 16.38 7.87 -1.10
C LEU A 214 15.09 7.07 -1.30
N CYS A 215 14.84 6.65 -2.54
CA CYS A 215 13.77 5.72 -2.85
C CYS A 215 14.35 4.32 -3.13
N LEU A 216 13.91 3.34 -2.38
CA LEU A 216 14.20 1.92 -2.60
C LEU A 216 13.00 1.26 -3.27
N VAL A 217 13.24 0.52 -4.34
CA VAL A 217 12.20 -0.29 -4.98
C VAL A 217 12.29 -1.72 -4.48
N GLY A 218 11.14 -2.25 -4.02
CA GLY A 218 10.99 -3.62 -3.58
C GLY A 218 10.03 -4.42 -4.46
N GLN A 219 10.29 -5.70 -4.63
CA GLN A 219 9.39 -6.64 -5.29
C GLN A 219 8.70 -7.53 -4.26
N VAL A 220 7.40 -7.79 -4.46
CA VAL A 220 6.64 -8.77 -3.69
C VAL A 220 6.57 -10.04 -4.51
N THR A 221 7.12 -11.13 -3.99
CA THR A 221 6.93 -12.46 -4.57
C THR A 221 5.85 -13.21 -3.79
N LYS A 222 5.05 -14.04 -4.47
CA LYS A 222 4.04 -14.90 -3.84
C LYS A 222 4.67 -15.97 -2.94
N GLU A 223 5.95 -16.26 -3.13
CA GLU A 223 6.72 -17.24 -2.36
C GLU A 223 7.60 -16.52 -1.33
N SER A 224 7.43 -16.88 -0.08
CA SER A 224 8.03 -16.25 1.11
C SER A 224 9.57 -16.41 1.25
N THR A 225 10.29 -16.80 0.21
CA THR A 225 11.73 -17.12 0.25
C THR A 225 12.66 -15.93 0.00
N VAL A 226 12.14 -14.82 -0.52
CA VAL A 226 12.87 -13.57 -0.70
C VAL A 226 12.53 -12.62 0.44
N ALA A 227 13.49 -11.82 0.91
CA ALA A 227 13.25 -10.79 1.91
C ALA A 227 12.08 -9.91 1.46
N GLY A 228 10.90 -10.21 2.01
CA GLY A 228 9.69 -9.50 1.66
C GLY A 228 9.71 -8.07 2.19
N PRO A 229 8.83 -7.21 1.72
CA PRO A 229 8.73 -5.80 2.11
C PRO A 229 8.64 -5.60 3.63
N ARG A 230 8.06 -6.54 4.37
CA ARG A 230 7.92 -6.48 5.83
C ARG A 230 9.25 -6.33 6.58
N ALA A 231 10.33 -6.96 6.11
CA ALA A 231 11.65 -6.81 6.73
C ALA A 231 12.19 -5.38 6.53
N LEU A 232 11.95 -4.78 5.37
CA LEU A 232 12.39 -3.44 5.00
C LEU A 232 11.55 -2.32 5.64
N GLU A 233 10.27 -2.58 5.97
CA GLU A 233 9.38 -1.59 6.60
C GLU A 233 9.95 -1.02 7.91
N HIS A 234 10.72 -1.81 8.65
CA HIS A 234 11.35 -1.34 9.89
C HIS A 234 12.52 -0.40 9.64
N VAL A 235 13.23 -0.57 8.52
CA VAL A 235 14.40 0.24 8.15
C VAL A 235 13.99 1.56 7.50
N CYS A 236 12.94 1.54 6.67
CA CYS A 236 12.48 2.70 5.92
C CYS A 236 11.59 3.62 6.77
N ASP A 237 11.61 4.91 6.46
CA ASP A 237 10.78 5.92 7.14
C ASP A 237 9.34 5.92 6.59
N THR A 238 9.21 5.69 5.29
CA THR A 238 7.93 5.61 4.59
C THR A 238 7.91 4.36 3.72
N SER A 239 6.78 3.65 3.69
CA SER A 239 6.55 2.47 2.85
C SER A 239 5.25 2.62 2.11
N LEU A 240 5.31 2.53 0.79
CA LEU A 240 4.17 2.62 -0.12
C LEU A 240 4.03 1.30 -0.88
N SER A 241 2.82 0.76 -0.95
CA SER A 241 2.48 -0.34 -1.86
C SER A 241 1.86 0.20 -3.14
N ILE A 242 2.23 -0.37 -4.28
CA ILE A 242 1.53 -0.13 -5.53
C ILE A 242 0.82 -1.42 -5.95
N GLU A 243 -0.48 -1.29 -6.17
CA GLU A 243 -1.38 -2.37 -6.53
C GLU A 243 -2.07 -2.04 -7.86
N GLY A 244 -2.34 -3.05 -8.65
CA GLY A 244 -3.10 -2.88 -9.89
C GLY A 244 -3.50 -4.22 -10.46
N ASP A 245 -4.69 -4.27 -11.02
CA ASP A 245 -5.13 -5.41 -11.81
C ASP A 245 -4.47 -5.32 -13.19
N ARG A 246 -4.00 -6.46 -13.70
CA ARG A 246 -3.43 -6.55 -15.05
C ARG A 246 -4.48 -6.29 -16.16
N GLN A 247 -5.76 -6.40 -15.82
CA GLN A 247 -6.88 -6.18 -16.72
C GLN A 247 -7.34 -4.73 -16.78
N THR A 248 -6.88 -3.89 -15.83
CA THR A 248 -7.20 -2.46 -15.79
C THR A 248 -5.95 -1.61 -15.90
N SER A 249 -6.06 -0.42 -16.48
CA SER A 249 -4.99 0.58 -16.53
C SER A 249 -4.75 1.23 -15.14
N LEU A 250 -5.69 1.07 -14.20
CA LEU A 250 -5.64 1.72 -12.89
C LEU A 250 -4.58 1.12 -11.97
N ARG A 251 -3.85 2.00 -11.28
CA ARG A 251 -2.87 1.67 -10.25
C ARG A 251 -3.16 2.46 -8.98
N LEU A 252 -3.23 1.76 -7.85
CA LEU A 252 -3.44 2.36 -6.53
C LEU A 252 -2.12 2.35 -5.77
N VAL A 253 -1.66 3.52 -5.35
CA VAL A 253 -0.51 3.68 -4.47
C VAL A 253 -1.02 3.94 -3.07
N ARG A 254 -0.75 3.01 -2.15
CA ARG A 254 -1.20 3.08 -0.74
C ARG A 254 -0.05 3.35 0.20
N THR A 255 -0.28 4.22 1.15
CA THR A 255 0.64 4.41 2.27
C THR A 255 0.46 3.29 3.29
N VAL A 256 1.49 2.47 3.48
CA VAL A 256 1.51 1.39 4.50
C VAL A 256 2.11 1.91 5.80
N LYS A 257 3.14 2.74 5.70
CA LYS A 257 3.82 3.38 6.83
C LYS A 257 4.30 4.77 6.40
N ASN A 258 4.12 5.76 7.26
CA ASN A 258 4.68 7.09 7.03
C ASN A 258 5.03 7.79 8.35
N ARG A 259 6.32 8.07 8.57
CA ARG A 259 6.79 8.81 9.75
C ARG A 259 6.60 10.33 9.60
N PHE A 260 6.38 10.81 8.38
CA PHE A 260 6.33 12.22 8.04
C PHE A 260 4.94 12.71 7.63
N GLY A 261 3.94 11.83 7.69
CA GLY A 261 2.57 12.15 7.30
C GLY A 261 1.59 11.05 7.68
N PRO A 262 0.34 11.15 7.21
CA PRO A 262 -0.68 10.14 7.46
C PRO A 262 -0.30 8.79 6.82
N ALA A 263 -0.69 7.69 7.47
CA ALA A 263 -0.39 6.33 7.03
C ALA A 263 -1.54 5.69 6.23
N ASP A 264 -2.66 6.40 6.02
CA ASP A 264 -3.88 5.83 5.43
C ASP A 264 -4.28 6.51 4.11
N GLU A 265 -3.30 7.11 3.41
CA GLU A 265 -3.56 7.80 2.14
C GLU A 265 -3.47 6.85 0.94
N ILE A 266 -4.25 7.15 -0.10
CA ILE A 266 -4.25 6.43 -1.37
C ILE A 266 -4.25 7.41 -2.53
N ALA A 267 -3.28 7.24 -3.44
CA ALA A 267 -3.24 7.90 -4.73
C ALA A 267 -3.69 6.96 -5.85
N CYS A 268 -4.34 7.51 -6.84
CA CYS A 268 -4.78 6.79 -8.03
C CYS A 268 -4.02 7.28 -9.24
N PHE A 269 -3.54 6.32 -10.04
CA PHE A 269 -2.84 6.57 -11.29
C PHE A 269 -3.43 5.70 -12.39
N GLU A 270 -3.37 6.17 -13.61
CA GLU A 270 -3.63 5.40 -14.79
C GLU A 270 -2.32 5.09 -15.51
N GLN A 271 -2.10 3.82 -15.83
CA GLN A 271 -0.95 3.42 -16.63
C GLN A 271 -1.31 3.54 -18.10
N THR A 272 -0.62 4.43 -18.80
CA THR A 272 -0.78 4.69 -20.22
C THR A 272 0.48 4.31 -21.00
N ASP A 273 0.44 4.38 -22.31
CA ASP A 273 1.60 4.13 -23.18
C ASP A 273 2.72 5.17 -22.96
N VAL A 274 2.35 6.37 -22.52
CA VAL A 274 3.27 7.49 -22.26
C VAL A 274 3.69 7.63 -20.80
N GLY A 275 3.28 6.70 -19.91
CA GLY A 275 3.71 6.72 -18.51
C GLY A 275 2.57 6.56 -17.50
N MET A 276 2.80 7.04 -16.29
CA MET A 276 1.82 7.05 -15.20
C MET A 276 1.19 8.44 -15.11
N VAL A 277 -0.13 8.50 -15.32
CA VAL A 277 -0.92 9.72 -15.25
C VAL A 277 -1.71 9.74 -13.95
N GLU A 278 -1.70 10.87 -13.25
CA GLU A 278 -2.47 11.04 -12.03
C GLU A 278 -3.97 11.06 -12.31
N VAL A 279 -4.75 10.39 -11.47
CA VAL A 279 -6.21 10.41 -11.47
C VAL A 279 -6.69 11.07 -10.18
N PRO A 280 -6.83 12.41 -10.16
CA PRO A 280 -7.25 13.14 -8.95
C PRO A 280 -8.66 12.77 -8.50
N ASP A 281 -9.53 12.41 -9.42
CA ASP A 281 -10.88 11.91 -9.16
C ASP A 281 -11.12 10.55 -9.82
N PRO A 282 -10.83 9.44 -9.11
CA PRO A 282 -11.03 8.10 -9.63
C PRO A 282 -12.51 7.67 -9.63
N SER A 283 -13.44 8.45 -9.08
CA SER A 283 -14.84 8.06 -8.95
C SER A 283 -15.48 7.77 -10.31
N GLY A 284 -15.01 8.44 -11.37
CA GLY A 284 -15.43 8.16 -12.74
C GLY A 284 -15.05 6.78 -13.28
N LEU A 285 -14.04 6.13 -12.67
CA LEU A 285 -13.57 4.79 -13.06
C LEU A 285 -14.34 3.67 -12.33
N PHE A 286 -15.01 4.01 -11.23
CA PHE A 286 -15.70 3.04 -10.36
C PHE A 286 -17.21 3.13 -10.46
N ARG A 287 -17.73 3.86 -11.44
CA ARG A 287 -19.15 3.91 -11.77
C ARG A 287 -19.35 3.96 -13.29
N ASP A 288 -20.42 3.35 -13.75
CA ASP A 288 -20.87 3.52 -15.11
C ASP A 288 -21.68 4.83 -15.26
N PHE A 289 -21.29 5.70 -16.19
CA PHE A 289 -22.07 6.88 -16.53
C PHE A 289 -23.21 6.47 -17.45
N ARG A 290 -24.40 6.25 -16.87
CA ARG A 290 -25.60 5.89 -17.62
C ARG A 290 -26.63 7.01 -17.54
N ALA A 291 -27.28 7.28 -18.64
CA ALA A 291 -28.39 8.24 -18.68
C ALA A 291 -29.64 7.69 -17.98
N GLU A 292 -29.85 6.38 -18.04
CA GLU A 292 -31.04 5.72 -17.48
C GLU A 292 -30.66 4.79 -16.33
N PRO A 293 -31.45 4.78 -15.24
CA PRO A 293 -31.23 3.87 -14.13
C PRO A 293 -31.54 2.42 -14.52
N ILE A 294 -30.71 1.48 -14.06
CA ILE A 294 -30.84 0.05 -14.33
C ILE A 294 -31.08 -0.70 -13.03
N PRO A 295 -32.03 -1.66 -12.99
CA PRO A 295 -32.22 -2.51 -11.84
C PRO A 295 -30.94 -3.31 -11.53
N GLY A 296 -30.65 -3.46 -10.23
CA GLY A 296 -29.47 -4.18 -9.77
C GLY A 296 -28.25 -3.31 -9.55
N THR A 297 -28.37 -1.99 -9.61
CA THR A 297 -27.27 -1.08 -9.34
C THR A 297 -27.56 -0.15 -8.15
N CYS A 298 -26.55 0.17 -7.37
CA CYS A 298 -26.63 1.16 -6.30
C CYS A 298 -25.29 1.81 -6.06
N ILE A 299 -25.26 3.12 -5.97
CA ILE A 299 -24.06 3.89 -5.66
C ILE A 299 -23.81 3.90 -4.15
N THR A 300 -22.55 3.78 -3.75
CA THR A 300 -22.10 3.97 -2.38
C THR A 300 -20.82 4.79 -2.35
N VAL A 301 -20.43 5.22 -1.15
CA VAL A 301 -19.10 5.76 -0.89
C VAL A 301 -18.36 4.83 0.06
N THR A 302 -17.38 4.13 -0.47
CA THR A 302 -16.43 3.32 0.32
C THR A 302 -15.25 4.16 0.76
N VAL A 303 -14.53 3.71 1.78
CA VAL A 303 -13.30 4.36 2.21
C VAL A 303 -12.11 3.44 1.93
N ALA A 304 -11.19 3.95 1.16
CA ALA A 304 -9.90 3.32 0.94
C ALA A 304 -8.83 4.14 1.68
N GLY A 305 -8.37 3.63 2.84
CA GLY A 305 -7.56 4.41 3.76
C GLY A 305 -8.36 5.59 4.34
N ARG A 306 -7.94 6.82 4.07
CA ARG A 306 -8.65 8.05 4.45
C ARG A 306 -9.41 8.71 3.29
N ARG A 307 -9.35 8.13 2.12
CA ARG A 307 -10.00 8.68 0.92
C ARG A 307 -11.39 8.07 0.72
N PRO A 308 -12.46 8.86 0.76
CA PRO A 308 -13.76 8.42 0.30
C PRO A 308 -13.75 8.28 -1.23
N LEU A 309 -14.29 7.19 -1.73
CA LEU A 309 -14.38 6.88 -3.16
C LEU A 309 -15.79 6.46 -3.50
N LEU A 310 -16.37 7.09 -4.52
CA LEU A 310 -17.65 6.68 -5.04
C LEU A 310 -17.50 5.37 -5.82
N VAL A 311 -18.34 4.39 -5.52
CA VAL A 311 -18.31 3.06 -6.15
C VAL A 311 -19.72 2.59 -6.44
N GLU A 312 -19.91 2.03 -7.63
CA GLU A 312 -21.16 1.37 -7.99
C GLU A 312 -21.11 -0.11 -7.56
N MET A 313 -22.13 -0.50 -6.78
CA MET A 313 -22.41 -1.89 -6.44
C MET A 313 -23.40 -2.44 -7.45
N GLN A 314 -23.09 -3.58 -8.03
CA GLN A 314 -23.91 -4.28 -9.01
C GLN A 314 -24.37 -5.62 -8.45
N ALA A 315 -25.61 -5.97 -8.69
CA ALA A 315 -26.18 -7.28 -8.39
C ALA A 315 -26.95 -7.82 -9.59
N LEU A 316 -26.78 -9.11 -9.85
CA LEU A 316 -27.58 -9.86 -10.80
C LEU A 316 -28.25 -11.01 -10.07
N VAL A 317 -29.55 -11.14 -10.25
CA VAL A 317 -30.35 -12.21 -9.67
C VAL A 317 -31.07 -12.93 -10.77
N SER A 318 -30.86 -14.25 -10.91
CA SER A 318 -31.54 -15.07 -11.91
C SER A 318 -32.13 -16.33 -11.30
N PRO A 319 -33.33 -16.79 -11.75
CA PRO A 319 -33.90 -18.05 -11.31
C PRO A 319 -32.95 -19.23 -11.62
N THR A 320 -32.92 -20.22 -10.71
CA THR A 320 -32.15 -21.44 -10.91
C THR A 320 -32.91 -22.67 -10.42
N ASN A 321 -32.74 -23.77 -11.11
CA ASN A 321 -33.28 -25.06 -10.68
C ASN A 321 -32.19 -25.92 -9.98
N ALA A 322 -31.00 -25.34 -9.73
CA ALA A 322 -29.94 -26.05 -9.03
C ALA A 322 -30.28 -26.24 -7.55
N PRO A 323 -30.04 -27.42 -6.96
CA PRO A 323 -30.31 -27.66 -5.53
C PRO A 323 -29.51 -26.73 -4.60
N ASN A 324 -28.38 -26.22 -5.07
CA ASN A 324 -27.56 -25.23 -4.38
C ASN A 324 -27.37 -24.01 -5.27
N PRO A 325 -28.16 -22.95 -5.09
CA PRO A 325 -28.02 -21.70 -5.83
C PRO A 325 -26.63 -21.08 -5.69
N ARG A 326 -26.08 -20.56 -6.79
CA ARG A 326 -24.74 -19.97 -6.84
C ARG A 326 -24.74 -18.58 -6.17
N ARG A 327 -23.63 -18.30 -5.46
CA ARG A 327 -23.34 -17.01 -4.85
C ARG A 327 -22.00 -16.53 -5.41
N GLY A 328 -22.05 -15.78 -6.53
CA GLY A 328 -20.86 -15.24 -7.19
C GLY A 328 -20.51 -13.86 -6.62
N VAL A 329 -19.25 -13.67 -6.25
CA VAL A 329 -18.82 -12.38 -5.66
C VAL A 329 -17.52 -11.93 -6.32
N SER A 330 -17.45 -10.65 -6.72
CA SER A 330 -16.26 -10.03 -7.28
C SER A 330 -16.03 -8.65 -6.62
N GLY A 331 -14.82 -8.42 -6.13
CA GLY A 331 -14.45 -7.16 -5.49
C GLY A 331 -15.02 -6.94 -4.06
N LEU A 332 -15.79 -7.89 -3.51
CA LEU A 332 -16.39 -7.85 -2.18
C LEU A 332 -15.99 -9.10 -1.36
N ASP A 333 -16.18 -9.04 -0.04
CA ASP A 333 -16.01 -10.22 0.82
C ASP A 333 -17.18 -11.19 0.65
N SER A 334 -16.89 -12.43 0.29
CA SER A 334 -17.91 -13.44 -0.04
C SER A 334 -18.75 -13.87 1.17
N ALA A 335 -18.15 -13.95 2.37
CA ALA A 335 -18.85 -14.31 3.58
C ALA A 335 -19.83 -13.19 4.00
N ARG A 336 -19.40 -11.94 3.86
CA ARG A 336 -20.24 -10.78 4.12
C ARG A 336 -21.41 -10.69 3.15
N VAL A 337 -21.18 -10.87 1.85
CA VAL A 337 -22.24 -10.86 0.83
C VAL A 337 -23.26 -11.98 1.11
N ALA A 338 -22.82 -13.19 1.49
CA ALA A 338 -23.73 -14.27 1.86
C ALA A 338 -24.65 -13.91 3.04
N MET A 339 -24.10 -13.22 4.04
CA MET A 339 -24.86 -12.69 5.18
C MET A 339 -25.87 -11.64 4.70
N LEU A 340 -25.47 -10.69 3.85
CA LEU A 340 -26.34 -9.63 3.33
C LEU A 340 -27.47 -10.20 2.47
N ILE A 341 -27.23 -11.27 1.69
CA ILE A 341 -28.28 -11.99 0.95
C ILE A 341 -29.33 -12.54 1.92
N ALA A 342 -28.91 -13.22 3.00
CA ALA A 342 -29.83 -13.79 3.98
C ALA A 342 -30.65 -12.71 4.70
N VAL A 343 -30.04 -11.58 5.07
CA VAL A 343 -30.73 -10.44 5.68
C VAL A 343 -31.72 -9.82 4.70
N THR A 344 -31.30 -9.62 3.44
CA THR A 344 -32.17 -9.07 2.38
C THR A 344 -33.37 -9.97 2.14
N GLU A 345 -33.19 -11.27 1.99
CA GLU A 345 -34.27 -12.24 1.80
C GLU A 345 -35.29 -12.16 2.92
N ARG A 346 -34.83 -12.21 4.18
CA ARG A 346 -35.69 -12.21 5.35
C ARG A 346 -36.47 -10.92 5.53
N ILE A 347 -35.83 -9.77 5.36
CA ILE A 347 -36.38 -8.46 5.74
C ILE A 347 -37.11 -7.80 4.57
N ALA A 348 -36.58 -7.88 3.36
CA ALA A 348 -37.27 -7.40 2.16
C ALA A 348 -38.44 -8.28 1.75
N ARG A 349 -38.55 -9.48 2.34
CA ARG A 349 -39.55 -10.49 1.98
C ARG A 349 -39.52 -10.85 0.49
N VAL A 350 -38.29 -10.98 -0.04
CA VAL A 350 -38.03 -11.44 -1.40
C VAL A 350 -37.44 -12.83 -1.34
N THR A 351 -37.81 -13.71 -2.26
CA THR A 351 -37.26 -15.07 -2.31
C THR A 351 -35.95 -15.07 -3.09
N LEU A 352 -34.88 -15.48 -2.44
CA LEU A 352 -33.53 -15.64 -3.01
C LEU A 352 -33.02 -17.08 -2.92
N SER A 353 -33.72 -17.93 -2.18
CA SER A 353 -33.35 -19.33 -1.96
C SER A 353 -33.43 -20.20 -3.23
N ASP A 354 -34.20 -19.76 -4.24
CA ASP A 354 -34.36 -20.40 -5.55
C ASP A 354 -33.66 -19.62 -6.69
N LYS A 355 -32.75 -18.73 -6.37
CA LYS A 355 -32.10 -17.83 -7.33
C LYS A 355 -30.59 -17.82 -7.18
N ASP A 356 -29.88 -17.81 -8.29
CA ASP A 356 -28.47 -17.46 -8.32
C ASP A 356 -28.31 -15.96 -8.08
N VAL A 357 -27.39 -15.58 -7.21
CA VAL A 357 -27.08 -14.17 -6.89
C VAL A 357 -25.61 -13.89 -7.14
N TYR A 358 -25.37 -12.89 -7.94
CA TYR A 358 -24.03 -12.38 -8.22
C TYR A 358 -23.95 -10.94 -7.72
N ALA A 359 -22.88 -10.58 -7.01
CA ALA A 359 -22.62 -9.22 -6.56
C ALA A 359 -21.20 -8.79 -6.93
N ALA A 360 -21.04 -7.60 -7.44
CA ALA A 360 -19.75 -7.09 -7.87
C ALA A 360 -19.60 -5.59 -7.63
N THR A 361 -18.36 -5.13 -7.55
CA THR A 361 -17.99 -3.72 -7.68
C THR A 361 -17.58 -3.42 -9.12
N VAL A 362 -17.85 -2.20 -9.57
CA VAL A 362 -17.39 -1.74 -10.89
C VAL A 362 -15.89 -1.35 -10.83
N GLY A 363 -15.20 -1.48 -11.96
CA GLY A 363 -13.79 -1.05 -12.12
C GLY A 363 -12.76 -1.90 -11.40
N GLY A 364 -13.09 -3.15 -10.98
CA GLY A 364 -12.15 -4.05 -10.32
C GLY A 364 -11.75 -3.63 -8.90
N MET A 365 -12.45 -2.67 -8.31
CA MET A 365 -12.17 -2.21 -6.96
C MET A 365 -12.48 -3.31 -5.93
N ARG A 366 -11.58 -3.48 -4.95
CA ARG A 366 -11.85 -4.34 -3.79
C ARG A 366 -12.35 -3.49 -2.63
N SER A 367 -13.56 -3.80 -2.14
CA SER A 367 -14.15 -3.13 -0.98
C SER A 367 -14.47 -4.15 0.12
N ASN A 368 -13.75 -4.03 1.24
CA ASN A 368 -14.05 -4.76 2.48
C ASN A 368 -14.71 -3.84 3.51
N ASP A 369 -15.21 -2.69 3.07
CA ASP A 369 -15.78 -1.63 3.90
C ASP A 369 -17.25 -1.94 4.22
N PRO A 370 -17.60 -2.13 5.52
CA PRO A 370 -18.98 -2.34 5.92
C PRO A 370 -19.95 -1.21 5.53
N GLY A 371 -19.41 -0.01 5.29
CA GLY A 371 -20.20 1.13 4.83
C GLY A 371 -20.95 0.92 3.52
N SER A 372 -20.54 -0.10 2.75
CA SER A 372 -21.17 -0.46 1.47
C SER A 372 -22.36 -1.43 1.60
N ASP A 373 -22.62 -2.00 2.78
CA ASP A 373 -23.61 -3.06 2.96
C ASP A 373 -25.02 -2.65 2.51
N LEU A 374 -25.43 -1.45 2.89
CA LEU A 374 -26.76 -0.93 2.51
C LEU A 374 -26.91 -0.88 0.99
N ALA A 375 -25.86 -0.45 0.28
CA ALA A 375 -25.88 -0.39 -1.19
C ALA A 375 -25.94 -1.79 -1.82
N VAL A 376 -25.20 -2.76 -1.27
CA VAL A 376 -25.26 -4.15 -1.72
C VAL A 376 -26.67 -4.73 -1.53
N CYS A 377 -27.28 -4.51 -0.38
CA CYS A 377 -28.66 -4.96 -0.11
C CYS A 377 -29.68 -4.31 -1.05
N LEU A 378 -29.53 -3.01 -1.31
CA LEU A 378 -30.42 -2.27 -2.23
C LEU A 378 -30.22 -2.72 -3.68
N ALA A 379 -28.98 -2.97 -4.11
CA ALA A 379 -28.70 -3.52 -5.45
C ALA A 379 -29.33 -4.91 -5.63
N ILE A 380 -29.21 -5.81 -4.64
CA ILE A 380 -29.85 -7.14 -4.67
C ILE A 380 -31.38 -7.01 -4.72
N ALA A 381 -31.97 -6.16 -3.86
CA ALA A 381 -33.42 -5.94 -3.84
C ALA A 381 -33.93 -5.32 -5.15
N SER A 382 -33.18 -4.37 -5.71
CA SER A 382 -33.45 -3.76 -7.01
C SER A 382 -33.42 -4.82 -8.13
N ALA A 383 -32.41 -5.70 -8.15
CA ALA A 383 -32.32 -6.78 -9.14
C ALA A 383 -33.47 -7.77 -9.07
N VAL A 384 -33.93 -8.13 -7.85
CA VAL A 384 -35.06 -9.07 -7.67
C VAL A 384 -36.38 -8.45 -8.07
N THR A 385 -36.62 -7.20 -7.70
CA THR A 385 -37.89 -6.52 -7.91
C THR A 385 -38.05 -5.88 -9.27
N GLY A 386 -36.93 -5.74 -10.02
CA GLY A 386 -36.91 -5.01 -11.28
C GLY A 386 -37.06 -3.49 -11.14
N ILE A 387 -36.93 -2.98 -9.90
CA ILE A 387 -37.06 -1.54 -9.61
C ILE A 387 -35.64 -0.92 -9.59
N ALA A 388 -35.36 -0.03 -10.53
CA ALA A 388 -34.11 0.70 -10.56
C ALA A 388 -34.07 1.80 -9.50
N LEU A 389 -32.91 2.00 -8.87
CA LEU A 389 -32.66 3.20 -8.07
C LEU A 389 -32.32 4.37 -9.02
N PRO A 390 -32.81 5.56 -8.71
CA PRO A 390 -32.41 6.76 -9.46
C PRO A 390 -30.90 7.02 -9.38
N THR A 391 -30.35 7.58 -10.44
CA THR A 391 -28.88 7.79 -10.57
C THR A 391 -28.29 8.79 -9.58
N ASP A 392 -29.15 9.63 -8.99
CA ASP A 392 -28.77 10.61 -7.96
C ASP A 392 -28.84 10.05 -6.52
N VAL A 393 -29.21 8.77 -6.36
CA VAL A 393 -29.25 8.10 -5.04
C VAL A 393 -27.89 7.49 -4.73
N ALA A 394 -27.41 7.73 -3.52
CA ALA A 394 -26.29 6.99 -2.92
C ALA A 394 -26.72 6.39 -1.57
N ALA A 395 -26.16 5.24 -1.19
CA ALA A 395 -26.51 4.54 0.04
C ALA A 395 -25.25 4.18 0.84
N ILE A 396 -25.20 4.60 2.10
CA ILE A 396 -24.07 4.44 3.01
C ILE A 396 -24.58 3.88 4.34
N GLY A 397 -24.04 2.74 4.78
CA GLY A 397 -24.41 2.18 6.09
C GLY A 397 -24.01 0.72 6.22
N GLU A 398 -23.63 0.33 7.43
CA GLU A 398 -23.39 -1.05 7.80
C GLU A 398 -24.73 -1.72 8.16
N VAL A 399 -24.97 -2.93 7.65
CA VAL A 399 -26.20 -3.69 7.91
C VAL A 399 -25.92 -4.80 8.93
N SER A 400 -26.68 -4.79 10.03
CA SER A 400 -26.64 -5.84 11.04
C SER A 400 -27.50 -7.05 10.67
N LEU A 401 -27.30 -8.18 11.35
CA LEU A 401 -28.15 -9.38 11.17
C LEU A 401 -29.62 -9.17 11.53
N SER A 402 -29.92 -8.19 12.39
CA SER A 402 -31.31 -7.77 12.72
C SER A 402 -31.92 -6.86 11.65
N GLY A 403 -31.12 -6.38 10.69
CA GLY A 403 -31.57 -5.45 9.66
C GLY A 403 -31.49 -3.98 10.04
N ASP A 404 -30.88 -3.67 11.19
CA ASP A 404 -30.62 -2.29 11.57
C ASP A 404 -29.47 -1.71 10.76
N ILE A 405 -29.56 -0.45 10.42
CA ILE A 405 -28.51 0.28 9.71
C ILE A 405 -27.66 1.02 10.75
N ARG A 406 -26.37 0.67 10.80
CA ARG A 406 -25.42 1.20 11.77
C ARG A 406 -24.55 2.28 11.17
N ARG A 407 -24.10 3.19 12.03
CA ARG A 407 -23.14 4.22 11.67
C ARG A 407 -21.80 3.62 11.24
N VAL A 408 -21.18 4.27 10.28
CA VAL A 408 -19.88 3.90 9.71
C VAL A 408 -18.84 4.96 10.03
N ILE A 409 -17.58 4.59 9.97
CA ILE A 409 -16.48 5.53 10.13
C ILE A 409 -16.49 6.56 9.00
N MET A 410 -16.03 7.79 9.28
CA MET A 410 -15.87 8.86 8.28
C MET A 410 -17.19 9.19 7.52
N VAL A 411 -18.32 9.05 8.15
CA VAL A 411 -19.63 9.28 7.51
C VAL A 411 -19.76 10.70 6.95
N ASP A 412 -19.22 11.69 7.63
CA ASP A 412 -19.18 13.10 7.20
C ASP A 412 -18.44 13.25 5.84
N GLN A 413 -17.26 12.67 5.73
CA GLN A 413 -16.47 12.72 4.49
C GLN A 413 -17.12 11.93 3.34
N ARG A 414 -17.76 10.79 3.65
CA ARG A 414 -18.48 10.00 2.66
C ARG A 414 -19.67 10.79 2.10
N VAL A 415 -20.44 11.42 2.96
CA VAL A 415 -21.57 12.27 2.58
C VAL A 415 -21.10 13.47 1.77
N ALA A 416 -20.02 14.14 2.21
CA ALA A 416 -19.44 15.27 1.49
C ALA A 416 -19.01 14.88 0.07
N GLU A 417 -18.41 13.70 -0.09
CA GLU A 417 -17.98 13.20 -1.39
C GLU A 417 -19.15 12.84 -2.30
N ALA A 418 -20.19 12.16 -1.78
CA ALA A 418 -21.40 11.89 -2.54
C ALA A 418 -22.06 13.18 -3.01
N ALA A 419 -22.19 14.18 -2.12
CA ALA A 419 -22.77 15.47 -2.44
C ALA A 419 -21.94 16.27 -3.47
N ARG A 420 -20.59 16.23 -3.35
CA ARG A 420 -19.66 16.85 -4.30
C ARG A 420 -19.84 16.29 -5.72
N LEU A 421 -20.09 14.99 -5.83
CA LEU A 421 -20.25 14.26 -7.09
C LEU A 421 -21.70 14.26 -7.62
N GLY A 422 -22.58 15.10 -7.02
CA GLY A 422 -23.91 15.40 -7.57
C GLY A 422 -25.01 14.45 -7.10
N HIS A 423 -24.81 13.66 -6.05
CA HIS A 423 -25.89 12.87 -5.46
C HIS A 423 -26.77 13.74 -4.57
N GLU A 424 -28.07 13.83 -4.93
CA GLU A 424 -29.04 14.67 -4.25
C GLU A 424 -29.79 13.93 -3.14
N ARG A 425 -29.75 12.60 -3.14
CA ARG A 425 -30.41 11.73 -2.18
C ARG A 425 -29.43 10.73 -1.60
N ILE A 426 -28.99 10.95 -0.35
CA ILE A 426 -27.98 10.15 0.30
C ILE A 426 -28.61 9.42 1.48
N LEU A 427 -28.87 8.11 1.32
CA LEU A 427 -29.37 7.26 2.40
C LEU A 427 -28.24 6.99 3.40
N VAL A 428 -28.50 7.31 4.66
CA VAL A 428 -27.50 7.19 5.74
C VAL A 428 -28.15 6.64 7.00
N PRO A 429 -27.38 6.08 7.95
CA PRO A 429 -27.88 5.64 9.24
C PRO A 429 -28.55 6.78 10.01
N ALA A 430 -29.60 6.47 10.76
CA ALA A 430 -30.32 7.44 11.61
C ALA A 430 -29.37 8.18 12.56
N GLY A 431 -29.59 9.49 12.72
CA GLY A 431 -28.77 10.41 13.53
C GLY A 431 -27.46 10.85 12.87
N THR A 432 -27.25 10.57 11.58
CA THR A 432 -26.06 11.01 10.83
C THR A 432 -26.04 12.53 10.64
N GLY A 433 -27.19 13.18 10.50
CA GLY A 433 -27.28 14.63 10.27
C GLY A 433 -26.62 15.49 11.35
N GLN A 434 -26.53 14.97 12.58
CA GLN A 434 -25.81 15.65 13.68
C GLN A 434 -24.28 15.69 13.48
N SER A 435 -23.74 14.75 12.69
CA SER A 435 -22.30 14.61 12.45
C SER A 435 -21.84 15.33 11.18
N VAL A 436 -22.77 15.64 10.26
CA VAL A 436 -22.43 16.29 8.98
C VAL A 436 -22.29 17.79 9.17
N SER A 437 -21.09 18.29 8.84
CA SER A 437 -20.71 19.70 9.10
C SER A 437 -21.34 20.68 8.12
N THR A 438 -21.45 20.33 6.84
CA THR A 438 -21.95 21.22 5.77
C THR A 438 -23.47 21.16 5.64
N ARG A 439 -24.14 22.32 5.65
CA ARG A 439 -25.60 22.41 5.48
C ARG A 439 -26.05 21.82 4.14
N ALA A 440 -25.37 22.17 3.05
CA ALA A 440 -25.73 21.68 1.71
C ALA A 440 -25.66 20.14 1.59
N ALA A 441 -24.73 19.48 2.29
CA ALA A 441 -24.66 18.03 2.35
C ALA A 441 -25.74 17.45 3.27
N ARG A 442 -26.07 18.15 4.36
CA ARG A 442 -27.10 17.74 5.32
C ARG A 442 -28.50 17.75 4.70
N ASP A 443 -28.79 18.73 3.86
CA ASP A 443 -30.10 18.87 3.20
C ASP A 443 -30.39 17.73 2.18
N ARG A 444 -29.37 16.96 1.81
CA ARG A 444 -29.47 15.79 0.90
C ARG A 444 -29.61 14.46 1.63
N LEU A 445 -29.56 14.45 2.97
CA LEU A 445 -29.61 13.22 3.74
C LEU A 445 -31.01 12.66 3.83
N ILE A 446 -31.12 11.36 3.69
CA ILE A 446 -32.27 10.56 4.00
C ILE A 446 -31.88 9.57 5.09
N GLU A 447 -32.25 9.85 6.32
CA GLU A 447 -31.90 8.99 7.45
C GLU A 447 -32.80 7.77 7.49
N VAL A 448 -32.18 6.58 7.58
CA VAL A 448 -32.86 5.29 7.67
C VAL A 448 -32.33 4.49 8.85
N ALA A 449 -33.22 3.98 9.68
CA ALA A 449 -32.86 3.18 10.85
C ALA A 449 -32.75 1.68 10.50
N THR A 450 -33.53 1.23 9.54
CA THR A 450 -33.63 -0.19 9.16
C THR A 450 -33.59 -0.38 7.65
N ILE A 451 -33.13 -1.55 7.23
CA ILE A 451 -33.16 -1.95 5.83
C ILE A 451 -34.59 -2.01 5.26
N GLN A 452 -35.58 -2.30 6.12
CA GLN A 452 -37.00 -2.29 5.73
C GLN A 452 -37.44 -0.89 5.30
N GLN A 453 -37.05 0.15 6.03
CA GLN A 453 -37.32 1.55 5.64
C GLN A 453 -36.68 1.90 4.31
N ALA A 454 -35.38 1.49 4.10
CA ALA A 454 -34.71 1.71 2.85
C ALA A 454 -35.39 1.02 1.65
N PHE A 455 -35.91 -0.19 1.83
CA PHE A 455 -36.71 -0.89 0.79
C PHE A 455 -38.06 -0.25 0.51
N HIS A 456 -38.71 0.30 1.52
CA HIS A 456 -39.95 1.09 1.28
C HIS A 456 -39.68 2.30 0.40
N MET A 457 -38.54 2.98 0.58
CA MET A 457 -38.15 4.08 -0.28
C MET A 457 -37.83 3.63 -1.71
N LEU A 458 -37.16 2.47 -1.89
CA LEU A 458 -36.94 1.88 -3.22
C LEU A 458 -38.26 1.75 -4.00
N ARG A 459 -39.35 1.25 -3.35
CA ARG A 459 -40.65 1.14 -3.96
C ARG A 459 -41.29 2.51 -4.24
N GLY A 460 -41.05 3.50 -3.38
CA GLY A 460 -41.54 4.87 -3.55
C GLY A 460 -40.92 5.60 -4.75
N PHE A 461 -39.69 5.28 -5.14
CA PHE A 461 -39.08 5.86 -6.33
C PHE A 461 -39.76 5.47 -7.64
N GLN A 462 -40.47 4.33 -7.66
CA GLN A 462 -41.22 3.88 -8.82
C GLN A 462 -42.55 4.71 -9.02
N SER A 463 -43.11 5.20 -7.92
CA SER A 463 -44.38 5.95 -7.96
C SER A 463 -44.22 7.42 -8.34
N GLY A 464 -43.03 7.97 -8.25
CA GLY A 464 -42.72 9.39 -8.51
C GLY A 464 -42.35 9.74 -9.96
N THR A 465 -42.28 8.77 -10.84
CA THR A 465 -41.96 9.00 -12.28
C THR A 465 -43.21 9.29 -13.14
N SER A 466 -44.37 9.51 -12.52
CA SER A 466 -45.67 9.77 -13.22
C SER A 466 -46.29 11.11 -12.78
N GLN A 467 -45.52 12.16 -12.54
CA GLN A 467 -46.02 13.54 -12.47
C GLN A 467 -45.13 14.50 -13.20
#